data_b11b4d87a442773586f82784f82bf784
#
_entry.id   b11b4d87a442773586f82784f82bf784
#
_cell.length_a   1.000
_cell.length_b   1.000
_cell.length_c   1.000
_cell.angle_alpha   90.00
_cell.angle_beta   90.00
_cell.angle_gamma   90.00
#
_symmetry.space_group_name_H-M   'P 1'
#
loop_
_entity.id
_entity.type
_entity.pdbx_description
1 polymer ?
#
loop_
_entity_poly.entity_id
_entity_poly.type
_entity_poly.pdbx_seq_one_letter_code
_entity_poly.pdbx_strand_id
1 'polypeptide(L)'
;MAVLGAEPIGSMGNDAALACLSDKPRIVYDYFRQLFAQVTNPPIDSIREEIIMSLECYIGPERNLLETTEEHAQRLRLPHPILSNEELHALKGMDYRGWRSKEIDITFPKSEGIAGVSRTLERICQEAGQAIKDGYSLAILSDRAVCRDRVAVSTLMATGTVHHYLVKNALRTQIGLVLETGEAREVHHHCLLVGYGADA
;
A
#
# COMPACT_ATOMS: atom_id res chain seq x y z
N MET A 1 7.44 19.55 13.47
CA MET A 1 6.28 18.65 13.30
C MET A 1 6.65 17.20 13.60
N ALA A 2 7.61 16.58 12.91
CA ALA A 2 7.98 15.17 13.15
C ALA A 2 8.32 14.84 14.61
N VAL A 3 9.05 15.73 15.31
CA VAL A 3 9.41 15.56 16.75
C VAL A 3 8.18 15.53 17.66
N LEU A 4 7.09 16.22 17.26
CA LEU A 4 5.85 16.31 18.03
C LEU A 4 4.79 15.32 17.56
N GLY A 5 5.07 14.51 16.53
CA GLY A 5 4.09 13.66 15.88
C GLY A 5 2.90 14.42 15.26
N ALA A 6 3.11 15.71 14.93
CA ALA A 6 2.03 16.56 14.40
C ALA A 6 2.02 16.52 12.87
N GLU A 7 0.83 16.35 12.31
CA GLU A 7 0.61 16.44 10.86
C GLU A 7 0.50 17.89 10.39
N PRO A 8 0.97 18.22 9.19
CA PRO A 8 0.76 19.55 8.58
C PRO A 8 -0.68 19.65 8.04
N ILE A 9 -1.63 19.91 8.90
CA ILE A 9 -3.04 20.00 8.53
C ILE A 9 -3.39 21.45 8.19
N GLY A 10 -4.11 21.65 7.09
CA GLY A 10 -4.64 22.96 6.70
C GLY A 10 -5.74 22.85 5.66
N SER A 11 -6.70 23.77 5.72
CA SER A 11 -7.78 23.91 4.74
C SER A 11 -7.55 25.06 3.76
N MET A 12 -6.52 25.88 4.00
CA MET A 12 -6.11 26.98 3.14
C MET A 12 -5.28 26.47 1.97
N GLY A 13 -5.37 27.16 0.84
CA GLY A 13 -4.48 26.89 -0.30
C GLY A 13 -3.01 27.11 0.03
N ASN A 14 -2.14 26.66 -0.84
CA ASN A 14 -0.70 26.75 -0.69
C ASN A 14 -0.07 27.30 -1.98
N ASP A 15 0.73 28.36 -1.87
CA ASP A 15 1.41 28.99 -3.00
C ASP A 15 2.81 28.40 -3.29
N ALA A 16 3.20 27.31 -2.63
CA ALA A 16 4.44 26.61 -2.95
C ALA A 16 4.39 26.05 -4.38
N ALA A 17 5.54 26.03 -5.06
CA ALA A 17 5.64 25.45 -6.39
C ALA A 17 5.28 23.95 -6.38
N LEU A 18 4.58 23.52 -7.44
CA LEU A 18 4.31 22.09 -7.65
C LEU A 18 5.62 21.30 -7.74
N ALA A 19 5.62 20.05 -7.26
CA ALA A 19 6.80 19.19 -7.29
C ALA A 19 7.35 19.00 -8.71
N CYS A 20 6.48 18.92 -9.73
CA CYS A 20 6.87 18.78 -11.13
C CYS A 20 7.62 20.01 -11.71
N LEU A 21 7.53 21.16 -11.06
CA LEU A 21 8.24 22.38 -11.43
C LEU A 21 9.54 22.58 -10.63
N SER A 22 9.87 21.68 -9.74
CA SER A 22 11.10 21.73 -8.92
C SER A 22 12.29 21.17 -9.69
N ASP A 23 13.44 21.83 -9.58
CA ASP A 23 14.74 21.34 -10.04
C ASP A 23 15.41 20.37 -9.03
N LYS A 24 14.79 20.20 -7.84
CA LYS A 24 15.27 19.31 -6.79
C LYS A 24 14.56 17.96 -6.85
N PRO A 25 15.27 16.85 -6.53
CA PRO A 25 14.64 15.55 -6.40
C PRO A 25 13.52 15.58 -5.36
N ARG A 26 12.34 15.07 -5.75
CA ARG A 26 11.18 14.95 -4.88
C ARG A 26 10.81 13.47 -4.75
N ILE A 27 10.26 13.11 -3.60
CA ILE A 27 9.67 11.78 -3.43
C ILE A 27 8.39 11.69 -4.28
N VAL A 28 8.05 10.48 -4.72
CA VAL A 28 6.92 10.27 -5.64
C VAL A 28 5.60 10.82 -5.08
N TYR A 29 5.39 10.74 -3.79
CA TYR A 29 4.19 11.23 -3.10
C TYR A 29 3.98 12.75 -3.24
N ASP A 30 5.05 13.54 -3.34
CA ASP A 30 4.94 15.00 -3.47
C ASP A 30 4.26 15.43 -4.78
N TYR A 31 4.31 14.59 -5.82
CA TYR A 31 3.66 14.87 -7.11
C TYR A 31 2.14 14.77 -7.05
N PHE A 32 1.58 14.25 -5.97
CA PHE A 32 0.13 14.09 -5.77
C PHE A 32 -0.47 15.13 -4.81
N ARG A 33 0.33 16.05 -4.30
CA ARG A 33 -0.17 17.12 -3.43
C ARG A 33 -0.99 18.13 -4.24
N GLN A 34 -2.22 18.34 -3.80
CA GLN A 34 -3.03 19.45 -4.29
C GLN A 34 -2.71 20.73 -3.50
N LEU A 35 -2.81 21.90 -4.16
CA LEU A 35 -2.46 23.21 -3.59
C LEU A 35 -3.64 24.12 -3.41
N PHE A 36 -4.84 23.73 -3.80
CA PHE A 36 -6.06 24.52 -3.64
C PHE A 36 -6.68 24.32 -2.24
N ALA A 37 -7.43 25.33 -1.77
CA ALA A 37 -8.17 25.27 -0.53
C ALA A 37 -9.33 24.26 -0.63
N GLN A 38 -9.64 23.60 0.48
CA GLN A 38 -10.69 22.58 0.56
C GLN A 38 -11.49 22.76 1.85
N VAL A 39 -12.74 22.28 1.85
CA VAL A 39 -13.60 22.33 3.04
C VAL A 39 -13.02 21.45 4.16
N THR A 40 -13.10 21.97 5.40
CA THR A 40 -12.68 21.23 6.60
C THR A 40 -13.77 20.29 7.11
N ASN A 41 -15.04 20.63 6.88
CA ASN A 41 -16.22 19.89 7.33
C ASN A 41 -17.00 19.42 6.09
N PRO A 42 -16.76 18.21 5.56
CA PRO A 42 -17.54 17.68 4.45
C PRO A 42 -19.00 17.48 4.87
N PRO A 43 -19.96 17.54 3.93
CA PRO A 43 -21.40 17.43 4.23
C PRO A 43 -21.80 15.97 4.49
N ILE A 44 -21.41 15.44 5.64
CA ILE A 44 -21.72 14.08 6.09
C ILE A 44 -22.79 14.18 7.18
N ASP A 45 -23.89 13.43 7.03
CA ASP A 45 -24.92 13.34 8.06
C ASP A 45 -24.53 12.34 9.16
N SER A 46 -25.11 12.50 10.36
CA SER A 46 -24.79 11.67 11.52
C SER A 46 -25.12 10.17 11.37
N ILE A 47 -26.02 9.83 10.44
CA ILE A 47 -26.41 8.42 10.20
C ILE A 47 -25.33 7.70 9.39
N ARG A 48 -24.72 8.39 8.41
CA ARG A 48 -23.67 7.82 7.55
C ARG A 48 -22.28 7.97 8.15
N GLU A 49 -22.14 8.81 9.19
CA GLU A 49 -20.84 9.11 9.80
C GLU A 49 -20.10 7.83 10.27
N GLU A 50 -20.82 6.89 10.87
CA GLU A 50 -20.26 5.63 11.35
C GLU A 50 -19.58 4.83 10.22
N ILE A 51 -20.21 4.76 9.05
CA ILE A 51 -19.66 4.04 7.89
C ILE A 51 -18.52 4.83 7.25
N ILE A 52 -18.72 6.13 7.02
CA ILE A 52 -17.76 6.99 6.30
C ILE A 52 -16.49 7.21 7.11
N MET A 53 -16.60 7.30 8.44
CA MET A 53 -15.48 7.52 9.34
C MET A 53 -14.82 6.22 9.81
N SER A 54 -15.39 5.06 9.48
CA SER A 54 -14.77 3.78 9.81
C SER A 54 -13.50 3.55 9.01
N LEU A 55 -12.44 3.09 9.70
CA LEU A 55 -11.20 2.60 9.07
C LEU A 55 -11.14 1.07 9.07
N GLU A 56 -12.19 0.41 9.57
CA GLU A 56 -12.24 -1.06 9.58
C GLU A 56 -12.13 -1.60 8.16
N CYS A 57 -11.24 -2.57 7.97
CA CYS A 57 -11.02 -3.22 6.69
C CYS A 57 -10.90 -4.74 6.83
N TYR A 58 -11.17 -5.42 5.74
CA TYR A 58 -11.06 -6.87 5.63
C TYR A 58 -10.08 -7.20 4.52
N ILE A 59 -8.99 -7.87 4.84
CA ILE A 59 -7.93 -8.19 3.88
C ILE A 59 -7.89 -9.67 3.54
N GLY A 60 -7.23 -10.00 2.44
CA GLY A 60 -7.01 -11.35 1.95
C GLY A 60 -7.87 -11.70 0.73
N PRO A 61 -7.87 -12.99 0.33
CA PRO A 61 -8.59 -13.42 -0.86
C PRO A 61 -10.08 -13.16 -0.76
N GLU A 62 -10.65 -12.63 -1.83
CA GLU A 62 -12.09 -12.51 -2.02
C GLU A 62 -12.61 -13.67 -2.87
N ARG A 63 -13.84 -14.06 -2.62
CA ARG A 63 -14.51 -15.11 -3.37
C ARG A 63 -15.43 -14.53 -4.43
N ASN A 64 -15.94 -15.38 -5.33
CA ASN A 64 -16.88 -14.96 -6.35
C ASN A 64 -18.18 -14.43 -5.72
N LEU A 65 -18.49 -13.16 -5.92
CA LEU A 65 -19.68 -12.51 -5.34
C LEU A 65 -21.00 -13.06 -5.90
N LEU A 66 -20.96 -13.78 -7.02
CA LEU A 66 -22.14 -14.41 -7.63
C LEU A 66 -22.46 -15.79 -7.02
N GLU A 67 -21.56 -16.34 -6.21
CA GLU A 67 -21.70 -17.64 -5.58
C GLU A 67 -21.52 -17.47 -4.07
N THR A 68 -22.57 -17.67 -3.30
CA THR A 68 -22.53 -17.54 -1.83
C THR A 68 -22.06 -18.85 -1.20
N THR A 69 -20.91 -18.83 -0.55
CA THR A 69 -20.35 -19.98 0.20
C THR A 69 -19.88 -19.55 1.57
N GLU A 70 -19.68 -20.49 2.48
CA GLU A 70 -19.15 -20.23 3.83
C GLU A 70 -17.72 -19.65 3.81
N GLU A 71 -16.98 -19.87 2.73
CA GLU A 71 -15.61 -19.34 2.56
C GLU A 71 -15.57 -17.81 2.48
N HIS A 72 -16.67 -17.13 2.12
CA HIS A 72 -16.77 -15.67 2.10
C HIS A 72 -16.61 -15.05 3.49
N ALA A 73 -16.92 -15.81 4.56
CA ALA A 73 -16.73 -15.38 5.94
C ALA A 73 -15.27 -15.51 6.42
N GLN A 74 -14.41 -16.18 5.66
CA GLN A 74 -12.99 -16.35 6.01
C GLN A 74 -12.18 -15.12 5.57
N ARG A 75 -12.28 -14.03 6.31
CA ARG A 75 -11.57 -12.78 6.07
C ARG A 75 -10.78 -12.39 7.31
N LEU A 76 -9.62 -11.78 7.12
CA LEU A 76 -8.87 -11.16 8.21
C LEU A 76 -9.40 -9.75 8.42
N ARG A 77 -10.05 -9.52 9.57
CA ARG A 77 -10.56 -8.22 9.98
C ARG A 77 -9.47 -7.43 10.67
N LEU A 78 -9.24 -6.20 10.23
CA LEU A 78 -8.38 -5.22 10.84
C LEU A 78 -9.21 -4.03 11.32
N PRO A 79 -8.93 -3.46 12.51
CA PRO A 79 -9.64 -2.26 13.00
C PRO A 79 -9.30 -1.02 12.14
N HIS A 80 -8.15 -1.02 11.51
CA HIS A 80 -7.67 0.01 10.57
C HIS A 80 -6.53 -0.56 9.70
N PRO A 81 -6.22 0.04 8.54
CA PRO A 81 -5.21 -0.50 7.62
C PRO A 81 -3.76 -0.28 8.07
N ILE A 82 -3.52 0.49 9.13
CA ILE A 82 -2.17 0.75 9.63
C ILE A 82 -1.83 -0.27 10.71
N LEU A 83 -0.83 -1.08 10.45
CA LEU A 83 -0.39 -2.16 11.33
C LEU A 83 0.78 -1.71 12.21
N SER A 84 0.82 -2.23 13.44
CA SER A 84 2.03 -2.17 14.26
C SER A 84 3.10 -3.14 13.73
N ASN A 85 4.34 -2.96 14.20
CA ASN A 85 5.42 -3.89 13.84
C ASN A 85 5.14 -5.32 14.32
N GLU A 86 4.50 -5.46 15.48
CA GLU A 86 4.12 -6.76 16.07
C GLU A 86 3.05 -7.44 15.22
N GLU A 87 2.03 -6.71 14.78
CA GLU A 87 0.96 -7.20 13.90
C GLU A 87 1.52 -7.62 12.53
N LEU A 88 2.38 -6.80 11.94
CA LEU A 88 3.06 -7.15 10.69
C LEU A 88 3.93 -8.40 10.86
N HIS A 89 4.66 -8.51 11.97
CA HIS A 89 5.47 -9.70 12.24
C HIS A 89 4.60 -10.96 12.39
N ALA A 90 3.46 -10.84 13.04
CA ALA A 90 2.48 -11.93 13.13
C ALA A 90 1.94 -12.34 11.74
N LEU A 91 1.65 -11.36 10.87
CA LEU A 91 1.23 -11.63 9.49
C LEU A 91 2.33 -12.32 8.66
N LYS A 92 3.59 -11.91 8.82
CA LYS A 92 4.73 -12.56 8.13
C LYS A 92 4.88 -14.03 8.51
N GLY A 93 4.67 -14.36 9.77
CA GLY A 93 4.74 -15.73 10.29
C GLY A 93 3.44 -16.52 10.20
N MET A 94 2.40 -15.99 9.56
CA MET A 94 1.08 -16.59 9.54
C MET A 94 1.07 -17.91 8.76
N ASP A 95 0.62 -18.97 9.43
CA ASP A 95 0.24 -20.26 8.86
C ASP A 95 -0.98 -20.79 9.64
N TYR A 96 -2.15 -20.29 9.25
CA TYR A 96 -3.39 -20.60 9.96
C TYR A 96 -4.54 -20.81 8.99
N ARG A 97 -5.20 -21.96 9.06
CA ARG A 97 -6.34 -22.33 8.21
C ARG A 97 -6.10 -22.17 6.70
N GLY A 98 -4.86 -22.45 6.25
CA GLY A 98 -4.46 -22.29 4.86
C GLY A 98 -4.05 -20.86 4.48
N TRP A 99 -4.12 -19.91 5.39
CA TRP A 99 -3.62 -18.56 5.18
C TRP A 99 -2.11 -18.49 5.38
N ARG A 100 -1.41 -18.03 4.36
CA ARG A 100 0.04 -17.85 4.37
C ARG A 100 0.42 -16.53 3.73
N SER A 101 1.51 -15.94 4.18
CA SER A 101 2.05 -14.69 3.65
C SER A 101 3.31 -14.94 2.84
N LYS A 102 3.44 -14.23 1.71
CA LYS A 102 4.65 -14.18 0.88
C LYS A 102 5.28 -12.81 0.99
N GLU A 103 6.48 -12.73 1.54
CA GLU A 103 7.29 -11.49 1.49
C GLU A 103 7.95 -11.37 0.11
N ILE A 104 7.86 -10.17 -0.48
CA ILE A 104 8.41 -9.81 -1.79
C ILE A 104 9.32 -8.59 -1.58
N ASP A 105 10.61 -8.78 -1.77
CA ASP A 105 11.63 -7.72 -1.68
C ASP A 105 11.52 -6.77 -2.87
N ILE A 106 11.25 -5.47 -2.61
CA ILE A 106 11.18 -4.43 -3.65
C ILE A 106 12.51 -3.73 -3.88
N THR A 107 13.60 -4.24 -3.32
CA THR A 107 14.93 -3.64 -3.48
C THR A 107 15.72 -4.26 -4.64
N PHE A 108 16.72 -3.53 -5.10
CA PHE A 108 17.64 -3.97 -6.15
C PHE A 108 19.04 -3.41 -5.91
N PRO A 109 20.09 -4.00 -6.52
CA PRO A 109 21.46 -3.49 -6.43
C PRO A 109 21.58 -2.06 -6.97
N LYS A 110 22.12 -1.13 -6.19
CA LYS A 110 22.33 0.27 -6.59
C LYS A 110 23.13 0.40 -7.90
N SER A 111 24.04 -0.54 -8.18
CA SER A 111 24.84 -0.59 -9.40
C SER A 111 24.03 -0.75 -10.69
N GLU A 112 22.79 -1.21 -10.60
CA GLU A 112 21.90 -1.39 -11.76
C GLU A 112 21.26 -0.09 -12.27
N GLY A 113 21.31 0.99 -11.46
CA GLY A 113 20.76 2.29 -11.84
C GLY A 113 19.28 2.22 -12.25
N ILE A 114 18.90 3.03 -13.23
CA ILE A 114 17.50 3.13 -13.71
C ILE A 114 16.99 1.78 -14.27
N ALA A 115 17.86 1.01 -14.92
CA ALA A 115 17.47 -0.31 -15.46
C ALA A 115 17.04 -1.29 -14.37
N GLY A 116 17.59 -1.15 -13.14
CA GLY A 116 17.20 -1.93 -11.98
C GLY A 116 15.75 -1.69 -11.57
N VAL A 117 15.24 -0.47 -11.72
CA VAL A 117 13.84 -0.12 -11.40
C VAL A 117 12.88 -0.95 -12.27
N SER A 118 13.03 -0.90 -13.60
CA SER A 118 12.15 -1.62 -14.52
C SER A 118 12.18 -3.12 -14.29
N ARG A 119 13.38 -3.70 -14.15
CA ARG A 119 13.52 -5.14 -13.86
C ARG A 119 12.89 -5.55 -12.54
N THR A 120 13.02 -4.71 -11.52
CA THR A 120 12.41 -4.97 -10.21
C THR A 120 10.89 -4.93 -10.29
N LEU A 121 10.32 -3.94 -10.98
CA LEU A 121 8.87 -3.85 -11.17
C LEU A 121 8.32 -5.09 -11.92
N GLU A 122 9.00 -5.56 -12.95
CA GLU A 122 8.60 -6.79 -13.65
C GLU A 122 8.70 -8.02 -12.73
N ARG A 123 9.81 -8.15 -11.99
CA ARG A 123 10.06 -9.26 -11.06
C ARG A 123 8.99 -9.35 -9.98
N ILE A 124 8.71 -8.24 -9.28
CA ILE A 124 7.72 -8.25 -8.18
C ILE A 124 6.31 -8.56 -8.67
N CYS A 125 5.95 -8.15 -9.90
CA CYS A 125 4.68 -8.54 -10.51
C CYS A 125 4.60 -10.05 -10.74
N GLN A 126 5.67 -10.65 -11.27
CA GLN A 126 5.74 -12.09 -11.50
C GLN A 126 5.71 -12.87 -10.17
N GLU A 127 6.45 -12.40 -9.16
CA GLU A 127 6.45 -13.00 -7.82
C GLU A 127 5.07 -12.93 -7.17
N ALA A 128 4.35 -11.81 -7.29
CA ALA A 128 2.98 -11.67 -6.78
C ALA A 128 2.01 -12.63 -7.49
N GLY A 129 2.10 -12.73 -8.81
CA GLY A 129 1.30 -13.69 -9.59
C GLY A 129 1.63 -15.14 -9.27
N GLN A 130 2.90 -15.44 -9.00
CA GLN A 130 3.32 -16.78 -8.59
C GLN A 130 2.86 -17.11 -7.18
N ALA A 131 2.90 -16.15 -6.25
CA ALA A 131 2.42 -16.33 -4.88
C ALA A 131 0.94 -16.82 -4.84
N ILE A 132 0.09 -16.29 -5.73
CA ILE A 132 -1.30 -16.75 -5.86
C ILE A 132 -1.36 -18.22 -6.27
N LYS A 133 -0.57 -18.62 -7.28
CA LYS A 133 -0.52 -20.01 -7.75
C LYS A 133 -0.01 -20.98 -6.68
N ASP A 134 0.90 -20.49 -5.83
CA ASP A 134 1.45 -21.24 -4.71
C ASP A 134 0.52 -21.26 -3.47
N GLY A 135 -0.66 -20.63 -3.57
CA GLY A 135 -1.71 -20.62 -2.54
C GLY A 135 -1.41 -19.71 -1.36
N TYR A 136 -0.67 -18.60 -1.57
CA TYR A 136 -0.52 -17.56 -0.56
C TYR A 136 -1.73 -16.64 -0.54
N SER A 137 -2.15 -16.25 0.67
CA SER A 137 -3.31 -15.37 0.89
C SER A 137 -2.93 -13.89 0.96
N LEU A 138 -1.68 -13.60 1.33
CA LEU A 138 -1.14 -12.24 1.42
C LEU A 138 0.20 -12.14 0.70
N ALA A 139 0.40 -11.05 -0.05
CA ALA A 139 1.70 -10.61 -0.55
C ALA A 139 2.13 -9.37 0.25
N ILE A 140 3.33 -9.42 0.83
CA ILE A 140 3.89 -8.32 1.62
C ILE A 140 5.03 -7.71 0.82
N LEU A 141 4.83 -6.52 0.25
CA LEU A 141 5.89 -5.78 -0.43
C LEU A 141 6.76 -5.09 0.62
N SER A 142 8.06 -5.40 0.63
CA SER A 142 8.97 -4.92 1.68
C SER A 142 10.17 -4.17 1.11
N ASP A 143 10.45 -2.98 1.65
CA ASP A 143 11.68 -2.23 1.40
C ASP A 143 12.78 -2.49 2.44
N ARG A 144 12.55 -3.43 3.35
CA ARG A 144 13.40 -3.65 4.53
C ARG A 144 14.84 -4.07 4.20
N ALA A 145 15.06 -4.63 3.02
CA ALA A 145 16.39 -5.02 2.56
C ALA A 145 17.26 -3.85 2.05
N VAL A 146 16.79 -2.60 2.17
CA VAL A 146 17.57 -1.40 1.85
C VAL A 146 18.84 -1.36 2.70
N CYS A 147 19.96 -1.16 2.04
CA CYS A 147 21.28 -1.02 2.68
C CYS A 147 22.21 -0.13 1.82
N ARG A 148 23.51 -0.09 2.16
CA ARG A 148 24.48 0.72 1.42
C ARG A 148 24.52 0.41 -0.08
N ASP A 149 24.33 -0.85 -0.45
CA ASP A 149 24.51 -1.35 -1.82
C ASP A 149 23.19 -1.73 -2.49
N ARG A 150 22.06 -1.62 -1.78
CA ARG A 150 20.71 -1.90 -2.27
C ARG A 150 19.77 -0.72 -2.01
N VAL A 151 19.00 -0.39 -3.01
CA VAL A 151 17.98 0.67 -2.97
C VAL A 151 16.61 0.07 -3.31
N ALA A 152 15.55 0.65 -2.76
CA ALA A 152 14.19 0.23 -3.08
C ALA A 152 13.64 1.00 -4.29
N VAL A 153 12.76 0.36 -5.03
CA VAL A 153 11.77 1.07 -5.84
C VAL A 153 10.82 1.81 -4.89
N SER A 154 10.35 3.01 -5.26
CA SER A 154 9.33 3.68 -4.44
C SER A 154 8.15 2.72 -4.17
N THR A 155 7.76 2.61 -2.91
CA THR A 155 6.68 1.71 -2.49
C THR A 155 5.38 2.04 -3.19
N LEU A 156 5.11 3.32 -3.46
CA LEU A 156 3.94 3.75 -4.22
C LEU A 156 3.95 3.20 -5.66
N MET A 157 5.12 3.26 -6.33
CA MET A 157 5.27 2.69 -7.67
C MET A 157 5.14 1.16 -7.66
N ALA A 158 5.76 0.50 -6.71
CA ALA A 158 5.68 -0.96 -6.55
C ALA A 158 4.22 -1.40 -6.33
N THR A 159 3.52 -0.75 -5.40
CA THR A 159 2.11 -1.01 -5.08
C THR A 159 1.22 -0.86 -6.31
N GLY A 160 1.27 0.30 -6.97
CA GLY A 160 0.45 0.56 -8.16
C GLY A 160 0.75 -0.41 -9.30
N THR A 161 2.03 -0.74 -9.52
CA THR A 161 2.42 -1.67 -10.59
C THR A 161 1.93 -3.08 -10.32
N VAL A 162 2.12 -3.61 -9.11
CA VAL A 162 1.63 -4.94 -8.72
C VAL A 162 0.10 -4.98 -8.75
N HIS A 163 -0.57 -3.97 -8.18
CA HIS A 163 -2.03 -3.87 -8.18
C HIS A 163 -2.58 -3.95 -9.62
N HIS A 164 -2.10 -3.10 -10.52
CA HIS A 164 -2.58 -3.08 -11.91
C HIS A 164 -2.19 -4.33 -12.71
N TYR A 165 -1.02 -4.91 -12.43
CA TYR A 165 -0.66 -6.19 -13.03
C TYR A 165 -1.66 -7.29 -12.63
N LEU A 166 -1.99 -7.39 -11.35
CA LEU A 166 -2.96 -8.36 -10.85
C LEU A 166 -4.37 -8.10 -11.39
N VAL A 167 -4.80 -6.83 -11.50
CA VAL A 167 -6.09 -6.46 -12.13
C VAL A 167 -6.14 -6.90 -13.59
N LYS A 168 -5.11 -6.59 -14.40
CA LYS A 168 -5.05 -6.97 -15.81
C LYS A 168 -5.09 -8.48 -16.05
N ASN A 169 -4.62 -9.25 -15.09
CA ASN A 169 -4.60 -10.71 -15.16
C ASN A 169 -5.77 -11.39 -14.42
N ALA A 170 -6.76 -10.61 -13.95
CA ALA A 170 -7.91 -11.09 -13.16
C ALA A 170 -7.50 -11.86 -11.87
N LEU A 171 -6.42 -11.42 -11.24
CA LEU A 171 -5.82 -12.05 -10.05
C LEU A 171 -5.97 -11.21 -8.78
N ARG A 172 -6.30 -9.89 -8.88
CA ARG A 172 -6.22 -8.95 -7.76
C ARG A 172 -7.04 -9.37 -6.53
N THR A 173 -8.20 -9.94 -6.75
CA THR A 173 -9.11 -10.38 -5.66
C THR A 173 -8.67 -11.69 -5.00
N GLN A 174 -7.65 -12.35 -5.52
CA GLN A 174 -7.20 -13.65 -5.01
C GLN A 174 -6.11 -13.54 -3.94
N ILE A 175 -5.59 -12.32 -3.67
CA ILE A 175 -4.52 -12.08 -2.70
C ILE A 175 -4.68 -10.71 -2.06
N GLY A 176 -4.42 -10.59 -0.77
CA GLY A 176 -4.28 -9.31 -0.07
C GLY A 176 -2.88 -8.71 -0.29
N LEU A 177 -2.80 -7.38 -0.41
CA LEU A 177 -1.57 -6.65 -0.64
C LEU A 177 -1.21 -5.80 0.58
N VAL A 178 -0.20 -6.21 1.32
CA VAL A 178 0.29 -5.54 2.54
C VAL A 178 1.64 -4.91 2.25
N LEU A 179 1.92 -3.76 2.87
CA LEU A 179 3.16 -3.02 2.65
C LEU A 179 3.99 -2.93 3.93
N GLU A 180 5.29 -3.14 3.80
CA GLU A 180 6.28 -2.82 4.81
C GLU A 180 7.23 -1.78 4.22
N THR A 181 7.14 -0.54 4.71
CA THR A 181 7.91 0.56 4.13
C THR A 181 8.36 1.59 5.15
N GLY A 182 9.60 2.07 5.00
CA GLY A 182 10.11 3.25 5.69
C GLY A 182 9.86 4.57 4.92
N GLU A 183 9.27 4.51 3.73
CA GLU A 183 9.03 5.69 2.88
C GLU A 183 7.81 6.50 3.34
N ALA A 184 6.73 5.84 3.79
CA ALA A 184 5.51 6.48 4.26
C ALA A 184 5.70 7.08 5.67
N ARG A 185 5.50 8.41 5.83
CA ARG A 185 5.80 9.14 7.05
C ARG A 185 4.70 10.09 7.51
N GLU A 186 3.65 10.24 6.74
CA GLU A 186 2.52 11.12 7.03
C GLU A 186 1.22 10.55 6.43
N VAL A 187 0.07 11.03 6.88
CA VAL A 187 -1.26 10.57 6.45
C VAL A 187 -1.40 10.61 4.93
N HIS A 188 -0.93 11.68 4.26
CA HIS A 188 -0.95 11.79 2.80
C HIS A 188 -0.30 10.58 2.09
N HIS A 189 0.84 10.10 2.60
CA HIS A 189 1.53 8.94 2.02
C HIS A 189 0.70 7.67 2.18
N HIS A 190 0.14 7.42 3.35
CA HIS A 190 -0.71 6.25 3.60
C HIS A 190 -1.98 6.28 2.75
N CYS A 191 -2.64 7.45 2.64
CA CYS A 191 -3.80 7.60 1.76
C CYS A 191 -3.49 7.26 0.30
N LEU A 192 -2.32 7.67 -0.20
CA LEU A 192 -1.89 7.32 -1.55
C LEU A 192 -1.63 5.83 -1.71
N LEU A 193 -0.96 5.18 -0.75
CA LEU A 193 -0.69 3.74 -0.81
C LEU A 193 -2.00 2.94 -0.86
N VAL A 194 -2.96 3.26 0.00
CA VAL A 194 -4.29 2.64 -0.02
C VAL A 194 -5.01 2.95 -1.34
N GLY A 195 -4.99 4.21 -1.80
CA GLY A 195 -5.59 4.63 -3.07
C GLY A 195 -5.00 3.93 -4.29
N TYR A 196 -3.75 3.49 -4.23
CA TYR A 196 -3.06 2.74 -5.28
C TYR A 196 -3.13 1.22 -5.13
N GLY A 197 -3.87 0.73 -4.12
CA GLY A 197 -4.27 -0.65 -4.02
C GLY A 197 -3.66 -1.45 -2.87
N ALA A 198 -3.05 -0.80 -1.87
CA ALA A 198 -2.68 -1.46 -0.62
C ALA A 198 -3.94 -1.77 0.20
N ASP A 199 -3.97 -2.94 0.81
CA ASP A 199 -5.03 -3.32 1.76
C ASP A 199 -4.62 -2.94 3.20
N ALA A 200 -3.31 -2.97 3.51
CA ALA A 200 -2.75 -2.54 4.80
C ALA A 200 -1.26 -2.19 4.68
#